data_37b3188697537b68c556c39c3dc1604a
#
_entry.id   37b3188697537b68c556c39c3dc1604a
#
_cell.length_a   1.000
_cell.length_b   1.000
_cell.length_c   1.000
_cell.angle_alpha   90.00
_cell.angle_beta   90.00
_cell.angle_gamma   90.00
#
_symmetry.space_group_name_H-M   'P 1'
#
loop_
_entity.id
_entity.type
_entity.pdbx_description
1 polymer ?
#
loop_
_entity_poly.entity_id
_entity_poly.type
_entity_poly.pdbx_seq_one_letter_code
_entity_poly.pdbx_strand_id
1 'polypeptide(L)'
;ANIATKLMLGKKLKDFKLLNKHLDSVFVKESVFPFDRFPGEDVILGPEMKSTGEVMGMDKNFPVAYIKSQIAAGNNLPLKGSVFVSVRDEDKENIFLLSQVLKKINFKICATRGTAEFLLRFGIETEIVNKVNEGTPHILDLIEKKKIQLIINTTSGKKSIADSFSIRRSAIRNKIPYLQQFLRLKL
;
A
#
# COMPACT_ATOMS: atom_id res chain seq x y z
N ALA A 1 8.84 -23.93 -18.74
CA ALA A 1 10.17 -23.93 -19.38
C ALA A 1 10.28 -24.97 -20.47
N ASN A 2 10.14 -26.30 -20.23
CA ASN A 2 10.37 -27.37 -21.19
C ASN A 2 9.57 -27.21 -22.52
N ILE A 3 8.27 -26.88 -22.45
CA ILE A 3 7.44 -26.67 -23.66
C ILE A 3 7.92 -25.43 -24.44
N ALA A 4 8.21 -24.32 -23.74
CA ALA A 4 8.71 -23.10 -24.37
C ALA A 4 10.03 -23.36 -25.12
N THR A 5 10.97 -24.06 -24.51
CA THR A 5 12.24 -24.46 -25.18
C THR A 5 12.00 -25.29 -26.44
N LYS A 6 11.08 -26.27 -26.40
CA LYS A 6 10.73 -27.08 -27.56
C LYS A 6 10.07 -26.27 -28.67
N LEU A 7 9.25 -25.28 -28.34
CA LEU A 7 8.65 -24.36 -29.31
C LEU A 7 9.73 -23.49 -29.98
N MET A 8 10.71 -22.99 -29.23
CA MET A 8 11.86 -22.27 -29.75
C MET A 8 12.71 -23.14 -30.72
N LEU A 9 12.74 -24.45 -30.50
CA LEU A 9 13.40 -25.44 -31.36
C LEU A 9 12.52 -25.91 -32.53
N GLY A 10 11.41 -25.20 -32.83
CA GLY A 10 10.58 -25.44 -34.03
C GLY A 10 9.40 -26.40 -33.83
N LYS A 11 9.16 -26.92 -32.63
CA LYS A 11 7.93 -27.67 -32.36
C LYS A 11 6.72 -26.72 -32.38
N LYS A 12 5.56 -27.22 -32.76
CA LYS A 12 4.32 -26.44 -32.78
C LYS A 12 3.52 -26.67 -31.51
N LEU A 13 2.79 -25.65 -31.05
CA LEU A 13 1.98 -25.74 -29.82
C LEU A 13 0.97 -26.91 -29.85
N LYS A 14 0.43 -27.20 -31.04
CA LYS A 14 -0.48 -28.32 -31.27
C LYS A 14 0.15 -29.72 -31.04
N ASP A 15 1.47 -29.82 -31.04
CA ASP A 15 2.18 -31.07 -30.81
C ASP A 15 2.22 -31.46 -29.30
N PHE A 16 1.71 -30.58 -28.44
CA PHE A 16 1.68 -30.79 -27.00
C PHE A 16 0.23 -30.96 -26.51
N LYS A 17 -0.03 -32.01 -25.72
CA LYS A 17 -1.29 -32.14 -24.97
C LYS A 17 -1.27 -31.16 -23.82
N LEU A 18 -1.69 -29.90 -24.07
CA LEU A 18 -1.85 -28.92 -23.00
C LEU A 18 -3.15 -29.19 -22.27
N LEU A 19 -3.06 -29.46 -20.96
CA LEU A 19 -4.22 -29.51 -20.11
C LEU A 19 -4.68 -28.06 -19.87
N ASN A 20 -5.77 -27.66 -20.52
CA ASN A 20 -6.51 -26.44 -20.15
C ASN A 20 -7.18 -26.68 -18.80
N LYS A 21 -6.41 -26.62 -17.72
CA LYS A 21 -6.97 -26.50 -16.37
C LYS A 21 -7.41 -25.06 -16.19
N HIS A 22 -8.70 -24.80 -16.26
CA HIS A 22 -9.26 -23.60 -15.67
C HIS A 22 -8.95 -23.64 -14.17
N LEU A 23 -7.96 -22.86 -13.78
CA LEU A 23 -7.67 -22.69 -12.36
C LEU A 23 -8.73 -21.70 -11.83
N ASP A 24 -9.62 -22.17 -10.98
CA ASP A 24 -10.58 -21.34 -10.26
C ASP A 24 -9.84 -20.57 -9.16
N SER A 25 -8.98 -19.65 -9.60
CA SER A 25 -8.10 -18.89 -8.73
C SER A 25 -7.76 -17.54 -9.35
N VAL A 26 -7.61 -16.55 -8.49
CA VAL A 26 -7.12 -15.23 -8.82
C VAL A 26 -5.61 -15.19 -8.62
N PHE A 27 -4.90 -14.65 -9.60
CA PHE A 27 -3.45 -14.48 -9.56
C PHE A 27 -3.14 -12.99 -9.54
N VAL A 28 -2.43 -12.54 -8.51
CA VAL A 28 -1.99 -11.15 -8.37
C VAL A 28 -0.48 -11.09 -8.51
N LYS A 29 -0.02 -10.39 -9.54
CA LYS A 29 1.40 -10.17 -9.80
C LYS A 29 1.80 -8.84 -9.18
N GLU A 30 2.88 -8.84 -8.40
CA GLU A 30 3.39 -7.67 -7.70
C GLU A 30 4.86 -7.45 -8.06
N SER A 31 5.22 -6.20 -8.36
CA SER A 31 6.59 -5.83 -8.63
C SER A 31 7.36 -5.63 -7.34
N VAL A 32 8.60 -6.09 -7.29
CA VAL A 32 9.48 -5.90 -6.13
C VAL A 32 10.38 -4.68 -6.35
N PHE A 33 10.25 -3.68 -5.50
CA PHE A 33 11.03 -2.44 -5.55
C PHE A 33 11.97 -2.35 -4.36
N PRO A 34 13.29 -2.36 -4.55
CA PRO A 34 14.27 -2.28 -3.47
C PRO A 34 14.57 -0.83 -3.06
N PHE A 35 13.54 -0.02 -2.83
CA PHE A 35 13.71 1.40 -2.47
C PHE A 35 14.53 1.61 -1.19
N ASP A 36 14.52 0.64 -0.28
CA ASP A 36 15.31 0.67 0.95
C ASP A 36 16.83 0.61 0.70
N ARG A 37 17.25 0.13 -0.49
CA ARG A 37 18.65 0.09 -0.92
C ARG A 37 19.14 1.36 -1.60
N PHE A 38 18.23 2.28 -1.95
CA PHE A 38 18.54 3.52 -2.65
C PHE A 38 18.13 4.73 -1.80
N PRO A 39 18.96 5.14 -0.82
CA PRO A 39 18.66 6.30 0.03
C PRO A 39 18.50 7.57 -0.82
N GLY A 40 17.36 8.24 -0.67
CA GLY A 40 17.07 9.49 -1.39
C GLY A 40 16.09 9.36 -2.55
N GLU A 41 15.82 8.15 -3.04
CA GLU A 41 14.81 7.91 -4.06
C GLU A 41 13.39 8.04 -3.49
N ASP A 42 12.45 8.55 -4.32
CA ASP A 42 11.03 8.56 -3.98
C ASP A 42 10.35 7.29 -4.52
N VAL A 43 9.31 6.82 -3.84
CA VAL A 43 8.45 5.72 -4.27
C VAL A 43 7.49 6.11 -5.40
N ILE A 44 7.41 7.38 -5.75
CA ILE A 44 6.64 7.81 -6.92
C ILE A 44 7.34 7.30 -8.16
N LEU A 45 6.69 6.35 -8.83
CA LEU A 45 7.22 5.75 -10.05
C LEU A 45 7.16 6.75 -11.20
N GLY A 46 8.32 7.00 -11.79
CA GLY A 46 8.46 7.64 -13.10
C GLY A 46 8.36 6.63 -14.25
N PRO A 47 8.64 7.04 -15.48
CA PRO A 47 8.62 6.15 -16.65
C PRO A 47 9.76 5.12 -16.66
N GLU A 48 10.68 5.21 -15.71
CA GLU A 48 11.84 4.32 -15.60
C GLU A 48 11.49 3.03 -14.85
N MET A 49 12.02 1.92 -15.31
CA MET A 49 11.89 0.63 -14.63
C MET A 49 12.79 0.61 -13.40
N LYS A 50 12.21 0.49 -12.20
CA LYS A 50 12.94 0.41 -10.91
C LYS A 50 12.71 -0.92 -10.18
N SER A 51 11.96 -1.85 -10.77
CA SER A 51 11.72 -3.16 -10.17
C SER A 51 12.90 -4.10 -10.40
N THR A 52 13.22 -4.92 -9.39
CA THR A 52 14.27 -5.95 -9.46
C THR A 52 13.73 -7.33 -9.73
N GLY A 53 12.42 -7.48 -9.78
CA GLY A 53 11.74 -8.76 -10.03
C GLY A 53 10.25 -8.66 -9.75
N GLU A 54 9.62 -9.79 -9.75
CA GLU A 54 8.18 -9.93 -9.59
C GLU A 54 7.88 -11.14 -8.70
N VAL A 55 6.82 -11.02 -7.92
CA VAL A 55 6.26 -12.09 -7.11
C VAL A 55 4.80 -12.30 -7.45
N MET A 56 4.20 -13.39 -7.01
CA MET A 56 2.81 -13.69 -7.28
C MET A 56 2.10 -14.20 -6.02
N GLY A 57 0.94 -13.64 -5.75
CA GLY A 57 -0.04 -14.16 -4.81
C GLY A 57 -1.13 -14.94 -5.56
N MET A 58 -1.56 -16.06 -5.03
CA MET A 58 -2.63 -16.88 -5.59
C MET A 58 -3.63 -17.25 -4.52
N ASP A 59 -4.91 -17.07 -4.81
CA ASP A 59 -6.03 -17.53 -3.96
C ASP A 59 -7.32 -17.56 -4.78
N LYS A 60 -8.37 -18.17 -4.24
CA LYS A 60 -9.73 -18.08 -4.81
C LYS A 60 -10.32 -16.68 -4.65
N ASN A 61 -9.86 -15.96 -3.64
CA ASN A 61 -10.35 -14.65 -3.26
C ASN A 61 -9.31 -13.57 -3.59
N PHE A 62 -9.69 -12.52 -4.35
CA PHE A 62 -8.78 -11.44 -4.74
C PHE A 62 -8.10 -10.75 -3.55
N PRO A 63 -8.79 -10.30 -2.48
CA PRO A 63 -8.13 -9.69 -1.33
C PRO A 63 -7.04 -10.57 -0.72
N VAL A 64 -7.26 -11.86 -0.62
CA VAL A 64 -6.28 -12.81 -0.06
C VAL A 64 -5.11 -13.02 -1.02
N ALA A 65 -5.36 -13.16 -2.33
CA ALA A 65 -4.31 -13.23 -3.34
C ALA A 65 -3.45 -11.95 -3.34
N TYR A 66 -4.08 -10.78 -3.20
CA TYR A 66 -3.39 -9.49 -3.10
C TYR A 66 -2.50 -9.42 -1.84
N ILE A 67 -3.02 -9.77 -0.67
CA ILE A 67 -2.21 -9.79 0.56
C ILE A 67 -1.03 -10.75 0.43
N LYS A 68 -1.22 -11.93 -0.15
CA LYS A 68 -0.14 -12.88 -0.41
C LYS A 68 0.94 -12.29 -1.32
N SER A 69 0.56 -11.55 -2.37
CA SER A 69 1.53 -10.88 -3.24
C SER A 69 2.30 -9.78 -2.51
N GLN A 70 1.65 -8.99 -1.66
CA GLN A 70 2.29 -7.97 -0.84
C GLN A 70 3.31 -8.57 0.13
N ILE A 71 2.94 -9.65 0.83
CA ILE A 71 3.86 -10.37 1.75
C ILE A 71 5.06 -10.91 0.97
N ALA A 72 4.83 -11.51 -0.19
CA ALA A 72 5.89 -12.04 -1.04
C ALA A 72 6.81 -10.93 -1.58
N ALA A 73 6.31 -9.72 -1.79
CA ALA A 73 7.10 -8.54 -2.16
C ALA A 73 7.89 -7.93 -0.98
N GLY A 74 7.73 -8.47 0.23
CA GLY A 74 8.39 -7.98 1.44
C GLY A 74 7.61 -6.91 2.21
N ASN A 75 6.37 -6.62 1.80
CA ASN A 75 5.48 -5.68 2.46
C ASN A 75 4.71 -6.38 3.59
N ASN A 76 5.21 -6.27 4.80
CA ASN A 76 4.56 -6.86 5.98
C ASN A 76 3.48 -5.91 6.50
N LEU A 77 2.21 -6.24 6.25
CA LEU A 77 1.09 -5.49 6.81
C LEU A 77 0.97 -5.77 8.31
N PRO A 78 0.84 -4.72 9.13
CA PRO A 78 0.71 -4.90 10.58
C PRO A 78 -0.67 -5.48 10.93
N LEU A 79 -0.72 -6.35 11.92
CA LEU A 79 -1.97 -6.92 12.46
C LEU A 79 -2.51 -6.14 13.66
N LYS A 80 -1.72 -5.23 14.22
CA LYS A 80 -2.06 -4.38 15.37
C LYS A 80 -1.18 -3.14 15.40
N GLY A 81 -1.55 -2.14 16.19
CA GLY A 81 -0.76 -0.94 16.39
C GLY A 81 -1.53 0.33 16.07
N SER A 82 -0.82 1.35 15.61
CA SER A 82 -1.41 2.64 15.24
C SER A 82 -1.30 2.88 13.74
N VAL A 83 -2.35 3.43 13.16
CA VAL A 83 -2.38 3.87 11.76
C VAL A 83 -2.44 5.39 11.69
N PHE A 84 -1.57 5.98 10.89
CA PHE A 84 -1.68 7.40 10.56
C PHE A 84 -2.50 7.59 9.30
N VAL A 85 -3.46 8.52 9.36
CA VAL A 85 -4.40 8.80 8.27
C VAL A 85 -4.38 10.28 7.91
N SER A 86 -4.05 10.56 6.67
CA SER A 86 -4.13 11.90 6.09
C SER A 86 -4.66 11.78 4.67
N VAL A 87 -5.91 12.12 4.45
CA VAL A 87 -6.56 11.92 3.15
C VAL A 87 -7.13 13.22 2.61
N ARG A 88 -7.13 13.33 1.28
CA ARG A 88 -7.83 14.39 0.57
C ARG A 88 -9.35 14.27 0.71
N ASP A 89 -10.08 15.33 0.45
CA ASP A 89 -11.54 15.37 0.67
C ASP A 89 -12.30 14.32 -0.12
N GLU A 90 -11.87 14.02 -1.34
CA GLU A 90 -12.49 13.01 -2.22
C GLU A 90 -12.40 11.57 -1.66
N ASP A 91 -11.45 11.31 -0.77
CA ASP A 91 -11.21 9.98 -0.21
C ASP A 91 -11.79 9.82 1.21
N LYS A 92 -12.45 10.85 1.75
CA LYS A 92 -12.98 10.85 3.12
C LYS A 92 -14.04 9.76 3.35
N GLU A 93 -14.91 9.51 2.40
CA GLU A 93 -15.89 8.42 2.51
C GLU A 93 -15.22 7.05 2.57
N ASN A 94 -14.22 6.82 1.73
CA ASN A 94 -13.47 5.56 1.72
C ASN A 94 -12.73 5.34 3.05
N ILE A 95 -12.13 6.40 3.60
CA ILE A 95 -11.42 6.28 4.87
C ILE A 95 -12.37 6.08 6.04
N PHE A 96 -13.59 6.59 6.00
CA PHE A 96 -14.60 6.32 7.01
C PHE A 96 -14.90 4.82 7.10
N LEU A 97 -15.20 4.17 5.97
CA LEU A 97 -15.44 2.72 5.92
C LEU A 97 -14.24 1.92 6.43
N LEU A 98 -13.05 2.28 5.99
CA LEU A 98 -11.82 1.61 6.43
C LEU A 98 -11.56 1.84 7.92
N SER A 99 -11.82 3.04 8.45
CA SER A 99 -11.64 3.36 9.86
C SER A 99 -12.55 2.54 10.79
N GLN A 100 -13.76 2.23 10.34
CA GLN A 100 -14.64 1.32 11.07
C GLN A 100 -14.04 -0.09 11.18
N VAL A 101 -13.46 -0.59 10.08
CA VAL A 101 -12.80 -1.91 10.08
C VAL A 101 -11.55 -1.87 10.97
N LEU A 102 -10.71 -0.84 10.84
CA LEU A 102 -9.50 -0.68 11.65
C LEU A 102 -9.81 -0.64 13.15
N LYS A 103 -10.87 0.06 13.57
CA LYS A 103 -11.33 0.05 14.96
C LYS A 103 -11.79 -1.34 15.43
N LYS A 104 -12.54 -2.06 14.60
CA LYS A 104 -12.99 -3.43 14.92
C LYS A 104 -11.82 -4.40 15.17
N ILE A 105 -10.69 -4.20 14.50
CA ILE A 105 -9.47 -4.99 14.69
C ILE A 105 -8.47 -4.33 15.65
N ASN A 106 -8.94 -3.38 16.48
CA ASN A 106 -8.19 -2.72 17.55
C ASN A 106 -6.97 -1.89 17.11
N PHE A 107 -7.01 -1.30 15.90
CA PHE A 107 -6.03 -0.27 15.55
C PHE A 107 -6.36 1.06 16.22
N LYS A 108 -5.33 1.75 16.72
CA LYS A 108 -5.41 3.16 17.12
C LYS A 108 -5.30 4.02 15.86
N ILE A 109 -6.20 4.98 15.70
CA ILE A 109 -6.20 5.87 14.55
C ILE A 109 -5.64 7.23 14.96
N CYS A 110 -4.56 7.64 14.30
CA CYS A 110 -4.01 8.98 14.38
C CYS A 110 -4.31 9.68 13.06
N ALA A 111 -4.79 10.91 13.07
CA ALA A 111 -5.19 11.59 11.85
C ALA A 111 -4.79 13.07 11.84
N THR A 112 -4.60 13.64 10.65
CA THR A 112 -4.48 15.09 10.51
C THR A 112 -5.81 15.77 10.86
N ARG A 113 -5.77 17.01 11.35
CA ARG A 113 -6.92 17.76 11.86
C ARG A 113 -8.17 17.63 10.98
N GLY A 114 -8.08 17.93 9.69
CA GLY A 114 -9.25 17.87 8.80
C GLY A 114 -9.81 16.46 8.59
N THR A 115 -8.97 15.42 8.67
CA THR A 115 -9.42 14.02 8.62
C THR A 115 -10.03 13.61 9.96
N ALA A 116 -9.43 14.02 11.08
CA ALA A 116 -9.93 13.77 12.42
C ALA A 116 -11.33 14.38 12.64
N GLU A 117 -11.50 15.63 12.27
CA GLU A 117 -12.79 16.35 12.36
C GLU A 117 -13.88 15.67 11.51
N PHE A 118 -13.52 15.19 10.30
CA PHE A 118 -14.44 14.44 9.47
C PHE A 118 -14.86 13.13 10.15
N LEU A 119 -13.91 12.33 10.64
CA LEU A 119 -14.17 11.04 11.28
C LEU A 119 -14.97 11.20 12.58
N LEU A 120 -14.73 12.27 13.32
CA LEU A 120 -15.45 12.59 14.57
C LEU A 120 -16.95 12.81 14.33
N ARG A 121 -17.34 13.44 13.20
CA ARG A 121 -18.75 13.63 12.82
C ARG A 121 -19.54 12.32 12.72
N PHE A 122 -18.83 11.22 12.48
CA PHE A 122 -19.39 9.86 12.41
C PHE A 122 -19.07 9.02 13.66
N GLY A 123 -18.70 9.66 14.76
CA GLY A 123 -18.43 8.98 16.04
C GLY A 123 -17.11 8.20 16.08
N ILE A 124 -16.19 8.46 15.16
CA ILE A 124 -14.86 7.84 15.16
C ILE A 124 -13.86 8.83 15.77
N GLU A 125 -13.52 8.62 17.03
CA GLU A 125 -12.49 9.38 17.72
C GLU A 125 -11.10 8.96 17.24
N THR A 126 -10.23 9.94 17.05
CA THR A 126 -8.85 9.77 16.58
C THR A 126 -7.90 10.68 17.35
N GLU A 127 -6.64 10.27 17.47
CA GLU A 127 -5.58 11.13 17.96
C GLU A 127 -5.19 12.14 16.86
N ILE A 128 -5.23 13.44 17.17
CA ILE A 128 -4.87 14.47 16.21
C ILE A 128 -3.34 14.60 16.15
N VAL A 129 -2.79 14.53 14.94
CA VAL A 129 -1.36 14.66 14.65
C VAL A 129 -1.14 15.81 13.67
N ASN A 130 -0.17 16.67 13.99
CA ASN A 130 0.21 17.78 13.12
C ASN A 130 0.83 17.30 11.81
N LYS A 131 0.63 18.06 10.74
CA LYS A 131 1.42 17.91 9.53
C LYS A 131 2.86 18.38 9.79
N VAL A 132 3.79 17.96 8.93
CA VAL A 132 5.23 18.26 9.08
C VAL A 132 5.50 19.76 9.26
N ASN A 133 4.69 20.63 8.64
CA ASN A 133 4.87 22.09 8.67
C ASN A 133 3.97 22.82 9.70
N GLU A 134 3.24 22.08 10.55
CA GLU A 134 2.26 22.67 11.51
C GLU A 134 2.75 22.67 12.97
N GLY A 135 3.99 22.22 13.22
CA GLY A 135 4.58 22.16 14.57
C GLY A 135 4.78 20.75 15.12
N THR A 136 5.42 20.68 16.29
CA THR A 136 5.73 19.40 16.98
C THR A 136 4.70 19.13 18.10
N PRO A 137 4.38 17.85 18.39
CA PRO A 137 4.79 16.65 17.66
C PRO A 137 4.06 16.50 16.34
N HIS A 138 4.78 16.07 15.30
CA HIS A 138 4.23 15.79 13.98
C HIS A 138 4.46 14.32 13.57
N ILE A 139 3.95 13.93 12.42
CA ILE A 139 3.99 12.53 11.98
C ILE A 139 5.40 11.93 11.93
N LEU A 140 6.43 12.68 11.54
CA LEU A 140 7.80 12.17 11.47
C LEU A 140 8.33 11.81 12.87
N ASP A 141 8.00 12.59 13.90
CA ASP A 141 8.38 12.28 15.28
C ASP A 141 7.74 10.96 15.74
N LEU A 142 6.51 10.70 15.34
CA LEU A 142 5.81 9.46 15.69
C LEU A 142 6.38 8.24 14.95
N ILE A 143 6.81 8.43 13.70
CA ILE A 143 7.49 7.39 12.91
C ILE A 143 8.83 7.04 13.55
N GLU A 144 9.66 8.02 13.88
CA GLU A 144 10.97 7.82 14.52
C GLU A 144 10.85 7.13 15.88
N LYS A 145 9.83 7.49 16.65
CA LYS A 145 9.50 6.83 17.92
C LYS A 145 8.81 5.47 17.76
N LYS A 146 8.70 4.95 16.53
CA LYS A 146 8.06 3.65 16.18
C LYS A 146 6.61 3.52 16.69
N LYS A 147 5.91 4.65 16.82
CA LYS A 147 4.52 4.69 17.29
C LYS A 147 3.52 4.40 16.17
N ILE A 148 3.92 4.46 14.91
CA ILE A 148 3.08 4.22 13.73
C ILE A 148 3.52 2.96 13.01
N GLN A 149 2.58 2.08 12.70
CA GLN A 149 2.80 0.80 12.01
C GLN A 149 2.22 0.77 10.60
N LEU A 150 1.31 1.68 10.28
CA LEU A 150 0.70 1.78 8.95
C LEU A 150 0.46 3.26 8.63
N ILE A 151 0.68 3.66 7.39
CA ILE A 151 0.41 5.01 6.91
C ILE A 151 -0.55 4.95 5.73
N ILE A 152 -1.62 5.72 5.81
CA ILE A 152 -2.60 5.95 4.73
C ILE A 152 -2.58 7.45 4.43
N ASN A 153 -1.94 7.82 3.32
CA ASN A 153 -1.78 9.22 2.97
C ASN A 153 -2.08 9.44 1.50
N THR A 154 -3.25 10.00 1.21
CA THR A 154 -3.63 10.36 -0.16
C THR A 154 -3.44 11.86 -0.38
N THR A 155 -2.88 12.23 -1.52
CA THR A 155 -2.54 13.61 -1.86
C THR A 155 -3.15 14.02 -3.18
N SER A 156 -3.43 15.32 -3.33
CA SER A 156 -3.92 15.92 -4.58
C SER A 156 -3.12 17.18 -4.89
N GLY A 157 -2.59 17.27 -6.11
CA GLY A 157 -1.80 18.40 -6.60
C GLY A 157 -0.33 18.39 -6.19
N LYS A 158 0.49 19.15 -6.95
CA LYS A 158 1.96 19.16 -6.84
C LYS A 158 2.47 19.51 -5.44
N LYS A 159 1.88 20.50 -4.78
CA LYS A 159 2.30 20.95 -3.44
C LYS A 159 2.10 19.85 -2.40
N SER A 160 0.93 19.22 -2.38
CA SER A 160 0.61 18.14 -1.44
C SER A 160 1.49 16.90 -1.64
N ILE A 161 1.87 16.61 -2.89
CA ILE A 161 2.82 15.54 -3.22
C ILE A 161 4.21 15.87 -2.65
N ALA A 162 4.68 17.12 -2.80
CA ALA A 162 5.95 17.57 -2.25
C ALA A 162 5.95 17.53 -0.72
N ASP A 163 4.89 18.01 -0.07
CA ASP A 163 4.75 17.99 1.39
C ASP A 163 4.75 16.56 1.96
N SER A 164 4.28 15.58 1.18
CA SER A 164 4.26 14.17 1.57
C SER A 164 5.57 13.42 1.33
N PHE A 165 6.54 14.05 0.65
CA PHE A 165 7.83 13.40 0.33
C PHE A 165 8.58 12.94 1.57
N SER A 166 8.68 13.79 2.60
CA SER A 166 9.35 13.48 3.86
C SER A 166 8.69 12.30 4.58
N ILE A 167 7.36 12.22 4.55
CA ILE A 167 6.59 11.13 5.16
C ILE A 167 6.87 9.81 4.43
N ARG A 168 6.83 9.81 3.08
CA ARG A 168 7.13 8.62 2.28
C ARG A 168 8.54 8.12 2.52
N ARG A 169 9.52 9.02 2.48
CA ARG A 169 10.92 8.69 2.73
C ARG A 169 11.15 8.09 4.12
N SER A 170 10.51 8.69 5.14
CA SER A 170 10.59 8.17 6.51
C SER A 170 9.90 6.81 6.64
N ALA A 171 8.77 6.60 5.98
CA ALA A 171 8.06 5.32 5.95
C ALA A 171 8.94 4.20 5.36
N ILE A 172 9.59 4.45 4.21
CA ILE A 172 10.51 3.48 3.57
C ILE A 172 11.66 3.14 4.51
N ARG A 173 12.34 4.16 5.06
CA ARG A 173 13.48 3.96 5.95
C ARG A 173 13.13 3.12 7.17
N ASN A 174 11.92 3.29 7.69
CA ASN A 174 11.42 2.57 8.85
C ASN A 174 10.64 1.29 8.48
N LYS A 175 10.57 0.92 7.19
CA LYS A 175 9.85 -0.25 6.66
C LYS A 175 8.36 -0.27 7.07
N ILE A 176 7.73 0.91 7.12
CA ILE A 176 6.31 1.07 7.44
C ILE A 176 5.51 1.02 6.14
N PRO A 177 4.53 0.14 6.01
CA PRO A 177 3.63 0.10 4.86
C PRO A 177 2.94 1.45 4.65
N TYR A 178 2.96 1.91 3.39
CA TYR A 178 2.46 3.21 3.00
C TYR A 178 1.47 3.08 1.84
N LEU A 179 0.24 3.50 2.05
CA LEU A 179 -0.84 3.45 1.07
C LEU A 179 -1.13 4.86 0.54
N GLN A 180 -1.08 5.03 -0.78
CA GLN A 180 -1.24 6.34 -1.46
C GLN A 180 -2.57 6.49 -2.18
N GLN A 181 -3.26 5.40 -2.47
CA GLN A 181 -4.48 5.42 -3.28
C GLN A 181 -5.49 4.43 -2.74
N PHE A 182 -6.75 4.81 -2.82
CA PHE A 182 -7.86 3.87 -2.71
C PHE A 182 -8.19 3.37 -4.11
N LEU A 183 -8.16 2.05 -4.31
CA LEU A 183 -8.73 1.46 -5.49
C LEU A 183 -10.24 1.75 -5.48
N ARG A 184 -10.70 2.59 -6.41
CA ARG A 184 -12.13 2.72 -6.69
C ARG A 184 -12.60 1.43 -7.35
N LEU A 185 -12.90 0.42 -6.56
CA LEU A 185 -13.73 -0.68 -7.03
C LEU A 185 -15.12 -0.06 -7.26
N LYS A 186 -15.44 0.19 -8.54
CA LYS A 186 -16.85 0.36 -8.91
C LYS A 186 -17.50 -1.00 -8.66
N LEU A 187 -18.24 -1.09 -7.57
CA LEU A 187 -19.22 -2.15 -7.34
C LEU A 187 -20.35 -2.00 -8.34
#